data_d58f32ac6ff38bf1961906f6f507e506
#
_entry.id   d58f32ac6ff38bf1961906f6f507e506
#
_cell.length_a   1.000
_cell.length_b   1.000
_cell.length_c   1.000
_cell.angle_alpha   90.00
_cell.angle_beta   90.00
_cell.angle_gamma   90.00
#
_symmetry.space_group_name_H-M   'P 1'
#
loop_
_entity.id
_entity.type
_entity.pdbx_description
1 polymer ?
#
loop_
_entity_poly.entity_id
_entity_poly.type
_entity_poly.pdbx_seq_one_letter_code
_entity_poly.pdbx_strand_id
1 'polypeptide(L)'
;EKVDFQAALSKLEEIRQLGIEHFALLMDDIDPTLSPAAEKKFKTPAGAHAALANYIYEHLRPQSPLLFCPTEYMQNFDTPYRTVLRGALNEEISVFWTGYNTVAEAVTDGDGEMAAMSFGRKCVLWDNYPVNDFQPKRRIYLGAIQNRGRYLPRTHTGYIANLSELYECSKIPLSTMAEYAWDSENYEAKKALDKVVGTYFKGCVKAGKIFTALNGNNVMCREEKVRFAVEKEDFLFLDKHYRKVNESIKILRKKAPVAFLEEA
;
A
#
# COMPACT_ATOMS: atom_id res chain seq x y z
N GLU A 1 4.84 17.27 -27.32
CA GLU A 1 4.21 17.96 -26.16
C GLU A 1 2.68 18.01 -26.28
N LYS A 2 2.10 18.82 -27.19
CA LYS A 2 0.63 18.83 -27.39
C LYS A 2 0.15 17.49 -27.93
N VAL A 3 0.94 16.87 -28.77
CA VAL A 3 0.70 15.53 -29.32
C VAL A 3 0.79 14.47 -28.21
N ASP A 4 1.78 14.57 -27.29
CA ASP A 4 1.97 13.61 -26.21
C ASP A 4 0.81 13.68 -25.18
N PHE A 5 0.39 14.88 -24.82
CA PHE A 5 -0.76 15.08 -23.92
C PHE A 5 -2.06 14.57 -24.54
N GLN A 6 -2.25 14.82 -25.84
CA GLN A 6 -3.38 14.31 -26.59
C GLN A 6 -3.37 12.78 -26.69
N ALA A 7 -2.19 12.17 -26.90
CA ALA A 7 -2.06 10.72 -26.95
C ALA A 7 -2.42 10.06 -25.60
N ALA A 8 -1.95 10.65 -24.49
CA ALA A 8 -2.31 10.19 -23.14
C ALA A 8 -3.82 10.31 -22.90
N LEU A 9 -4.42 11.43 -23.24
CA LEU A 9 -5.87 11.64 -23.12
C LEU A 9 -6.65 10.64 -23.97
N SER A 10 -6.29 10.45 -25.24
CA SER A 10 -6.98 9.52 -26.14
C SER A 10 -6.98 8.10 -25.60
N LYS A 11 -5.85 7.66 -25.01
CA LYS A 11 -5.77 6.34 -24.37
C LYS A 11 -6.75 6.19 -23.19
N LEU A 12 -6.89 7.22 -22.37
CA LEU A 12 -7.83 7.20 -21.25
C LEU A 12 -9.29 7.24 -21.74
N GLU A 13 -9.57 7.97 -22.82
CA GLU A 13 -10.88 8.01 -23.44
C GLU A 13 -11.29 6.66 -24.05
N GLU A 14 -10.36 5.95 -24.68
CA GLU A 14 -10.60 4.58 -25.16
C GLU A 14 -10.99 3.65 -23.98
N ILE A 15 -10.29 3.74 -22.88
CA ILE A 15 -10.58 2.95 -21.66
C ILE A 15 -11.95 3.36 -21.08
N ARG A 16 -12.27 4.65 -21.08
CA ARG A 16 -13.59 5.14 -20.64
C ARG A 16 -14.74 4.56 -21.46
N GLN A 17 -14.56 4.38 -22.77
CA GLN A 17 -15.56 3.74 -23.63
C GLN A 17 -15.88 2.30 -23.24
N LEU A 18 -14.98 1.64 -22.49
CA LEU A 18 -15.22 0.31 -21.92
C LEU A 18 -15.98 0.36 -20.59
N GLY A 19 -16.43 1.54 -20.13
CA GLY A 19 -17.18 1.74 -18.90
C GLY A 19 -16.31 2.00 -17.68
N ILE A 20 -15.00 2.27 -17.82
CA ILE A 20 -14.11 2.67 -16.75
C ILE A 20 -14.21 4.18 -16.55
N GLU A 21 -14.53 4.62 -15.32
CA GLU A 21 -14.76 6.05 -15.01
C GLU A 21 -13.79 6.62 -13.97
N HIS A 22 -13.01 5.77 -13.32
CA HIS A 22 -12.03 6.17 -12.29
C HIS A 22 -10.61 5.98 -12.81
N PHE A 23 -9.81 7.02 -12.74
CA PHE A 23 -8.48 7.05 -13.35
C PHE A 23 -7.42 7.50 -12.35
N ALA A 24 -6.23 6.93 -12.53
CA ALA A 24 -5.03 7.38 -11.84
C ALA A 24 -3.91 7.64 -12.86
N LEU A 25 -3.17 8.73 -12.66
CA LEU A 25 -1.96 9.05 -13.40
C LEU A 25 -0.76 8.82 -12.50
N LEU A 26 0.09 7.85 -12.86
CA LEU A 26 1.20 7.41 -12.04
C LEU A 26 2.52 7.94 -12.64
N MET A 27 3.20 8.82 -11.88
CA MET A 27 4.50 9.41 -12.23
C MET A 27 5.57 9.08 -11.18
N ASP A 28 5.37 7.99 -10.45
CA ASP A 28 6.21 7.54 -9.34
C ASP A 28 7.61 7.11 -9.81
N ASP A 29 7.69 6.07 -10.64
CA ASP A 29 8.95 5.42 -11.03
C ASP A 29 9.43 5.83 -12.43
N ILE A 30 9.30 7.09 -12.79
CA ILE A 30 9.79 7.64 -14.06
C ILE A 30 11.11 8.43 -13.87
N ASP A 31 11.92 8.49 -14.92
CA ASP A 31 13.07 9.39 -14.95
C ASP A 31 12.60 10.87 -14.89
N PRO A 32 12.99 11.64 -13.88
CA PRO A 32 12.59 13.03 -13.76
C PRO A 32 13.28 13.96 -14.77
N THR A 33 14.20 13.47 -15.58
CA THR A 33 14.95 14.27 -16.52
C THR A 33 14.05 14.79 -17.65
N LEU A 34 13.95 16.11 -17.77
CA LEU A 34 13.21 16.73 -18.85
C LEU A 34 14.04 16.83 -20.12
N SER A 35 13.42 16.68 -21.27
CA SER A 35 14.05 17.10 -22.53
C SER A 35 14.26 18.63 -22.55
N PRO A 36 15.25 19.16 -23.31
CA PRO A 36 15.48 20.62 -23.38
C PRO A 36 14.25 21.44 -23.75
N ALA A 37 13.38 20.89 -24.59
CA ALA A 37 12.14 21.54 -24.99
C ALA A 37 11.12 21.55 -23.83
N ALA A 38 11.01 20.46 -23.08
CA ALA A 38 10.12 20.36 -21.92
C ALA A 38 10.64 21.26 -20.77
N GLU A 39 11.94 21.28 -20.52
CA GLU A 39 12.56 22.14 -19.51
C GLU A 39 12.33 23.64 -19.82
N LYS A 40 12.50 24.05 -21.08
CA LYS A 40 12.19 25.43 -21.50
C LYS A 40 10.74 25.82 -21.20
N LYS A 41 9.79 24.89 -21.38
CA LYS A 41 8.36 25.13 -21.22
C LYS A 41 7.88 25.02 -19.78
N PHE A 42 8.20 23.92 -19.12
CA PHE A 42 7.66 23.57 -17.80
C PHE A 42 8.59 23.93 -16.64
N LYS A 43 9.84 24.26 -16.92
CA LYS A 43 10.91 24.67 -15.97
C LYS A 43 11.39 23.55 -15.04
N THR A 44 10.48 22.71 -14.56
CA THR A 44 10.79 21.63 -13.60
C THR A 44 9.98 20.37 -13.93
N PRO A 45 10.42 19.19 -13.48
CA PRO A 45 9.62 17.96 -13.56
C PRO A 45 8.24 18.13 -12.91
N ALA A 46 8.16 18.73 -11.74
CA ALA A 46 6.87 18.99 -11.06
C ALA A 46 5.92 19.84 -11.90
N GLY A 47 6.45 20.87 -12.57
CA GLY A 47 5.67 21.71 -13.49
C GLY A 47 5.14 20.94 -14.71
N ALA A 48 5.96 20.03 -15.26
CA ALA A 48 5.56 19.18 -16.37
C ALA A 48 4.47 18.16 -15.94
N HIS A 49 4.66 17.55 -14.78
CA HIS A 49 3.71 16.59 -14.21
C HIS A 49 2.36 17.24 -13.88
N ALA A 50 2.38 18.40 -13.22
CA ALA A 50 1.16 19.16 -12.96
C ALA A 50 0.45 19.58 -14.25
N ALA A 51 1.18 20.05 -15.26
CA ALA A 51 0.59 20.44 -16.53
C ALA A 51 -0.11 19.28 -17.25
N LEU A 52 0.50 18.07 -17.24
CA LEU A 52 -0.12 16.88 -17.81
C LEU A 52 -1.36 16.44 -17.00
N ALA A 53 -1.24 16.40 -15.67
CA ALA A 53 -2.35 16.00 -14.81
C ALA A 53 -3.55 16.96 -14.95
N ASN A 54 -3.31 18.27 -14.94
CA ASN A 54 -4.34 19.28 -15.15
C ASN A 54 -4.99 19.15 -16.53
N TYR A 55 -4.17 18.95 -17.57
CA TYR A 55 -4.69 18.75 -18.92
C TYR A 55 -5.63 17.54 -19.00
N ILE A 56 -5.22 16.42 -18.44
CA ILE A 56 -6.05 15.21 -18.41
C ILE A 56 -7.33 15.46 -17.61
N TYR A 57 -7.23 16.05 -16.43
CA TYR A 57 -8.38 16.35 -15.59
C TYR A 57 -9.40 17.24 -16.30
N GLU A 58 -8.95 18.32 -16.92
CA GLU A 58 -9.80 19.30 -17.62
C GLU A 58 -10.53 18.71 -18.85
N HIS A 59 -9.86 17.83 -19.59
CA HIS A 59 -10.40 17.26 -20.83
C HIS A 59 -11.18 15.97 -20.60
N LEU A 60 -10.68 15.10 -19.73
CA LEU A 60 -11.35 13.84 -19.39
C LEU A 60 -12.61 14.08 -18.54
N ARG A 61 -12.60 15.09 -17.67
CA ARG A 61 -13.68 15.42 -16.73
C ARG A 61 -14.22 14.17 -16.02
N PRO A 62 -13.38 13.47 -15.25
CA PRO A 62 -13.78 12.23 -14.60
C PRO A 62 -14.91 12.47 -13.60
N GLN A 63 -15.78 11.49 -13.41
CA GLN A 63 -16.88 11.57 -12.43
C GLN A 63 -16.39 11.56 -10.97
N SER A 64 -15.20 11.05 -10.72
CA SER A 64 -14.50 11.09 -9.44
C SER A 64 -13.22 11.91 -9.57
N PRO A 65 -12.59 12.31 -8.44
CA PRO A 65 -11.28 12.94 -8.48
C PRO A 65 -10.27 12.10 -9.26
N LEU A 66 -9.51 12.75 -10.16
CA LEU A 66 -8.34 12.11 -10.75
C LEU A 66 -7.33 11.84 -9.65
N LEU A 67 -6.83 10.62 -9.57
CA LEU A 67 -5.76 10.26 -8.65
C LEU A 67 -4.40 10.51 -9.32
N PHE A 68 -3.46 11.05 -8.59
CA PHE A 68 -2.14 11.36 -9.10
C PHE A 68 -1.04 10.87 -8.15
N CYS A 69 -0.14 10.02 -8.65
CA CYS A 69 1.05 9.63 -7.93
C CYS A 69 2.24 10.47 -8.40
N PRO A 70 2.79 11.36 -7.57
CA PRO A 70 3.98 12.15 -7.93
C PRO A 70 5.24 11.31 -7.86
N THR A 71 6.33 11.73 -8.50
CA THR A 71 7.65 11.11 -8.36
C THR A 71 8.13 11.12 -6.91
N GLU A 72 7.81 12.19 -6.15
CA GLU A 72 8.11 12.27 -4.72
C GLU A 72 6.90 11.85 -3.86
N TYR A 73 6.48 10.59 -4.00
CA TYR A 73 5.30 10.01 -3.35
C TYR A 73 5.52 9.58 -1.89
N MET A 74 6.75 9.52 -1.41
CA MET A 74 7.11 9.13 -0.04
C MET A 74 7.73 10.30 0.73
N GLN A 75 7.97 10.13 2.05
CA GLN A 75 8.45 11.16 2.96
C GLN A 75 7.39 12.22 3.29
N ASN A 76 7.66 13.08 4.27
CA ASN A 76 6.67 14.00 4.83
C ASN A 76 7.14 15.46 4.93
N PHE A 77 8.25 15.82 4.27
CA PHE A 77 8.82 17.16 4.31
C PHE A 77 8.71 17.88 2.96
N ASP A 78 8.80 19.19 2.99
CA ASP A 78 8.78 20.04 1.81
C ASP A 78 10.07 19.87 0.98
N THR A 79 9.87 19.87 -0.33
CA THR A 79 10.94 19.85 -1.33
C THR A 79 10.65 20.89 -2.42
N PRO A 80 11.62 21.30 -3.22
CA PRO A 80 11.38 22.14 -4.39
C PRO A 80 10.34 21.54 -5.35
N TYR A 81 10.36 20.22 -5.54
CA TYR A 81 9.37 19.50 -6.35
C TYR A 81 7.96 19.67 -5.79
N ARG A 82 7.75 19.40 -4.50
CA ARG A 82 6.44 19.50 -3.85
C ARG A 82 5.92 20.93 -3.77
N THR A 83 6.81 21.88 -3.54
CA THR A 83 6.45 23.30 -3.55
C THR A 83 5.89 23.73 -4.90
N VAL A 84 6.55 23.34 -6.01
CA VAL A 84 6.03 23.62 -7.35
C VAL A 84 4.75 22.86 -7.64
N LEU A 85 4.70 21.56 -7.31
CA LEU A 85 3.52 20.72 -7.53
C LEU A 85 2.29 21.28 -6.79
N ARG A 86 2.45 21.64 -5.51
CA ARG A 86 1.40 22.22 -4.67
C ARG A 86 0.80 23.49 -5.28
N GLY A 87 1.65 24.35 -5.86
CA GLY A 87 1.21 25.59 -6.47
C GLY A 87 0.62 25.45 -7.88
N ALA A 88 0.94 24.37 -8.59
CA ALA A 88 0.59 24.20 -10.00
C ALA A 88 -0.50 23.16 -10.26
N LEU A 89 -0.63 22.14 -9.39
CA LEU A 89 -1.60 21.07 -9.55
C LEU A 89 -3.00 21.51 -9.14
N ASN A 90 -3.99 21.27 -10.01
CA ASN A 90 -5.41 21.54 -9.72
C ASN A 90 -5.84 20.92 -8.39
N GLU A 91 -6.55 21.67 -7.57
CA GLU A 91 -6.95 21.29 -6.20
C GLU A 91 -7.89 20.07 -6.14
N GLU A 92 -8.66 19.84 -7.18
CA GLU A 92 -9.56 18.67 -7.31
C GLU A 92 -8.82 17.34 -7.61
N ILE A 93 -7.53 17.39 -7.93
CA ILE A 93 -6.73 16.19 -8.18
C ILE A 93 -6.21 15.66 -6.85
N SER A 94 -6.57 14.43 -6.52
CA SER A 94 -6.11 13.76 -5.30
C SER A 94 -4.70 13.20 -5.47
N VAL A 95 -3.85 13.34 -4.45
CA VAL A 95 -2.44 12.94 -4.50
C VAL A 95 -2.20 11.69 -3.66
N PHE A 96 -1.53 10.69 -4.24
CA PHE A 96 -1.04 9.53 -3.51
C PHE A 96 0.18 9.85 -2.65
N TRP A 97 0.22 9.21 -1.50
CA TRP A 97 1.36 9.21 -0.60
C TRP A 97 1.51 7.84 0.08
N THR A 98 2.74 7.32 0.23
CA THR A 98 2.97 5.96 0.73
C THR A 98 3.44 5.91 2.20
N GLY A 99 3.67 7.05 2.80
CA GLY A 99 4.32 7.16 4.11
C GLY A 99 5.75 7.69 4.01
N TYR A 100 6.52 7.56 5.08
CA TYR A 100 7.90 8.04 5.10
C TYR A 100 8.81 7.29 4.13
N ASN A 101 8.50 6.03 3.85
CA ASN A 101 9.19 5.18 2.86
C ASN A 101 8.17 4.60 1.88
N THR A 102 8.63 4.06 0.74
CA THR A 102 7.80 3.32 -0.21
C THR A 102 7.04 2.19 0.48
N VAL A 103 7.74 1.39 1.30
CA VAL A 103 7.15 0.36 2.17
C VAL A 103 7.34 0.82 3.61
N ALA A 104 6.36 1.53 4.16
CA ALA A 104 6.49 2.19 5.44
C ALA A 104 6.29 1.20 6.61
N GLU A 105 7.25 1.16 7.54
CA GLU A 105 7.12 0.42 8.81
C GLU A 105 5.99 0.99 9.69
N ALA A 106 5.87 2.31 9.69
CA ALA A 106 4.85 3.05 10.39
C ALA A 106 4.36 4.23 9.55
N VAL A 107 3.11 4.62 9.75
CA VAL A 107 2.52 5.86 9.25
C VAL A 107 1.78 6.48 10.43
N THR A 108 2.41 7.46 11.06
CA THR A 108 1.84 8.14 12.23
C THR A 108 0.88 9.26 11.82
N ASP A 109 0.05 9.71 12.75
CA ASP A 109 -0.83 10.86 12.52
C ASP A 109 -0.01 12.11 12.17
N GLY A 110 1.12 12.33 12.86
CA GLY A 110 2.03 13.46 12.58
C GLY A 110 2.66 13.38 11.19
N ASP A 111 3.03 12.18 10.72
CA ASP A 111 3.52 12.01 9.34
C ASP A 111 2.45 12.40 8.31
N GLY A 112 1.19 12.00 8.57
CA GLY A 112 0.06 12.35 7.73
C GLY A 112 -0.22 13.85 7.70
N GLU A 113 -0.12 14.53 8.84
CA GLU A 113 -0.27 15.99 8.93
C GLU A 113 0.81 16.72 8.14
N MET A 114 2.06 16.32 8.30
CA MET A 114 3.19 16.91 7.57
C MET A 114 3.10 16.66 6.06
N ALA A 115 2.69 15.46 5.64
CA ALA A 115 2.47 15.16 4.24
C ALA A 115 1.35 16.04 3.64
N ALA A 116 0.23 16.16 4.34
CA ALA A 116 -0.88 17.00 3.89
C ALA A 116 -0.48 18.48 3.78
N MET A 117 0.34 18.98 4.70
CA MET A 117 0.92 20.34 4.63
C MET A 117 1.85 20.48 3.43
N SER A 118 2.76 19.52 3.22
CA SER A 118 3.73 19.52 2.14
C SER A 118 3.06 19.49 0.76
N PHE A 119 2.01 18.70 0.57
CA PHE A 119 1.23 18.67 -0.67
C PHE A 119 0.17 19.77 -0.77
N GLY A 120 -0.11 20.50 0.33
CA GLY A 120 -1.15 21.53 0.40
C GLY A 120 -2.58 20.99 0.31
N ARG A 121 -2.76 19.68 0.50
CA ARG A 121 -4.05 18.97 0.43
C ARG A 121 -4.01 17.66 1.18
N LYS A 122 -5.18 17.14 1.52
CA LYS A 122 -5.29 15.77 2.03
C LYS A 122 -4.85 14.78 0.97
N CYS A 123 -4.09 13.75 1.38
CA CYS A 123 -3.57 12.73 0.50
C CYS A 123 -4.50 11.49 0.44
N VAL A 124 -4.25 10.63 -0.51
CA VAL A 124 -4.74 9.24 -0.51
C VAL A 124 -3.58 8.37 -0.05
N LEU A 125 -3.74 7.64 1.05
CA LEU A 125 -2.70 6.72 1.51
C LEU A 125 -2.66 5.50 0.59
N TRP A 126 -1.53 5.31 -0.09
CA TRP A 126 -1.18 4.08 -0.79
C TRP A 126 -0.32 3.23 0.13
N ASP A 127 -0.94 2.28 0.79
CA ASP A 127 -0.25 1.42 1.75
C ASP A 127 0.33 0.18 1.05
N ASN A 128 1.65 0.10 0.97
CA ASN A 128 2.37 -1.01 0.36
C ASN A 128 2.42 -2.22 1.30
N TYR A 129 1.24 -2.78 1.57
CA TYR A 129 1.04 -4.00 2.35
C TYR A 129 -0.21 -4.74 1.88
N PRO A 130 -0.21 -6.05 1.73
CA PRO A 130 0.88 -7.02 1.91
C PRO A 130 1.71 -7.32 0.65
N VAL A 131 1.92 -6.33 -0.22
CA VAL A 131 2.76 -6.49 -1.41
C VAL A 131 4.11 -7.15 -1.07
N ASN A 132 4.60 -8.04 -1.92
CA ASN A 132 5.79 -8.86 -1.65
C ASN A 132 6.74 -8.99 -2.86
N ASP A 133 6.49 -8.28 -3.94
CA ASP A 133 7.25 -8.32 -5.19
C ASP A 133 8.69 -7.78 -5.06
N PHE A 134 8.93 -6.88 -4.10
CA PHE A 134 10.25 -6.34 -3.77
C PHE A 134 11.15 -7.33 -2.98
N GLN A 135 10.62 -8.49 -2.57
CA GLN A 135 11.35 -9.49 -1.79
C GLN A 135 11.88 -10.62 -2.69
N PRO A 136 13.18 -11.00 -2.60
CA PRO A 136 13.78 -12.00 -3.50
C PRO A 136 13.12 -13.38 -3.43
N LYS A 137 12.38 -13.68 -2.36
CA LYS A 137 11.77 -14.99 -2.09
C LYS A 137 10.25 -14.96 -1.99
N ARG A 138 9.59 -13.93 -2.51
CA ARG A 138 8.11 -13.81 -2.50
C ARG A 138 7.48 -14.32 -1.20
N ARG A 139 7.87 -13.70 -0.08
CA ARG A 139 7.34 -14.08 1.23
C ARG A 139 5.84 -13.86 1.31
N ILE A 140 5.15 -14.75 2.01
CA ILE A 140 3.75 -14.57 2.34
C ILE A 140 3.65 -13.67 3.57
N TYR A 141 2.84 -12.62 3.51
CA TYR A 141 2.55 -11.74 4.63
C TYR A 141 1.09 -11.91 5.07
N LEU A 142 0.88 -12.54 6.23
CA LEU A 142 -0.44 -12.84 6.78
C LEU A 142 -0.76 -12.06 8.07
N GLY A 143 0.10 -11.16 8.49
CA GLY A 143 -0.10 -10.35 9.68
C GLY A 143 -1.22 -9.32 9.51
N ALA A 144 -1.74 -8.81 10.62
CA ALA A 144 -2.62 -7.65 10.58
C ALA A 144 -1.84 -6.40 10.18
N ILE A 145 -2.54 -5.42 9.61
CA ILE A 145 -1.99 -4.08 9.46
C ILE A 145 -1.68 -3.50 10.84
N GLN A 146 -0.53 -2.86 10.99
CA GLN A 146 -0.06 -2.31 12.26
C GLN A 146 0.63 -0.96 12.04
N ASN A 147 0.86 -0.24 13.15
CA ASN A 147 1.62 1.01 13.17
C ASN A 147 1.05 2.05 12.19
N ARG A 148 -0.27 2.10 12.07
CA ARG A 148 -0.99 3.16 11.36
C ARG A 148 -1.70 4.05 12.37
N GLY A 149 -1.59 5.36 12.20
CA GLY A 149 -2.18 6.36 13.08
C GLY A 149 -3.69 6.23 13.17
N ARG A 150 -4.25 6.50 14.34
CA ARG A 150 -5.70 6.41 14.58
C ARG A 150 -6.48 7.52 13.90
N TYR A 151 -5.84 8.66 13.68
CA TYR A 151 -6.47 9.87 13.15
C TYR A 151 -6.05 10.20 11.71
N LEU A 152 -5.42 9.25 11.00
CA LEU A 152 -5.06 9.41 9.58
C LEU A 152 -6.25 9.86 8.69
N PRO A 153 -7.52 9.46 8.93
CA PRO A 153 -8.66 9.99 8.16
C PRO A 153 -8.84 11.51 8.23
N ARG A 154 -8.22 12.18 9.22
CA ARG A 154 -8.25 13.65 9.30
C ARG A 154 -7.39 14.32 8.22
N THR A 155 -6.36 13.65 7.76
CA THR A 155 -5.37 14.15 6.78
C THR A 155 -5.41 13.40 5.44
N HIS A 156 -6.23 12.37 5.33
CA HIS A 156 -6.37 11.54 4.12
C HIS A 156 -7.82 11.51 3.64
N THR A 157 -8.00 11.47 2.33
CA THR A 157 -9.31 11.35 1.67
C THR A 157 -9.61 9.93 1.21
N GLY A 158 -8.61 9.04 1.23
CA GLY A 158 -8.76 7.66 0.82
C GLY A 158 -7.62 6.78 1.31
N TYR A 159 -7.85 5.47 1.21
CA TYR A 159 -6.91 4.42 1.60
C TYR A 159 -6.90 3.32 0.54
N ILE A 160 -5.75 3.04 -0.03
CA ILE A 160 -5.54 1.99 -1.03
C ILE A 160 -4.51 1.00 -0.50
N ALA A 161 -4.87 -0.28 -0.51
CA ALA A 161 -3.99 -1.38 -0.16
C ALA A 161 -3.32 -1.94 -1.42
N ASN A 162 -2.00 -1.97 -1.45
CA ASN A 162 -1.25 -2.67 -2.48
C ASN A 162 -1.04 -4.13 -2.05
N LEU A 163 -1.79 -5.03 -2.68
CA LEU A 163 -1.84 -6.45 -2.32
C LEU A 163 -0.70 -7.23 -2.97
N SER A 164 -0.41 -8.42 -2.43
CA SER A 164 0.45 -9.38 -3.11
C SER A 164 -0.29 -10.05 -4.27
N GLU A 165 0.44 -10.64 -5.21
CA GLU A 165 -0.13 -11.47 -6.28
C GLU A 165 -0.79 -12.77 -5.76
N LEU A 166 -0.59 -13.10 -4.48
CA LEU A 166 -1.22 -14.22 -3.80
C LEU A 166 -2.60 -13.79 -3.27
N TYR A 167 -3.60 -13.89 -4.11
CA TYR A 167 -4.95 -13.36 -3.85
C TYR A 167 -5.60 -13.93 -2.59
N GLU A 168 -5.59 -15.26 -2.41
CA GLU A 168 -6.19 -15.92 -1.26
C GLU A 168 -5.44 -15.59 0.03
N CYS A 169 -4.11 -15.57 -0.02
CA CYS A 169 -3.29 -15.17 1.11
C CYS A 169 -3.54 -13.69 1.49
N SER A 170 -3.70 -12.82 0.51
CA SER A 170 -3.96 -11.39 0.71
C SER A 170 -5.30 -11.10 1.41
N LYS A 171 -6.27 -11.99 1.33
CA LYS A 171 -7.58 -11.81 2.01
C LYS A 171 -7.45 -11.63 3.52
N ILE A 172 -6.47 -12.28 4.15
CA ILE A 172 -6.28 -12.20 5.60
C ILE A 172 -5.83 -10.79 6.02
N PRO A 173 -4.70 -10.25 5.55
CA PRO A 173 -4.31 -8.88 5.89
C PRO A 173 -5.31 -7.84 5.37
N LEU A 174 -5.86 -8.00 4.15
CA LEU A 174 -6.84 -7.07 3.57
C LEU A 174 -8.07 -6.91 4.47
N SER A 175 -8.57 -8.00 5.06
CA SER A 175 -9.70 -7.93 6.00
C SER A 175 -9.37 -7.10 7.24
N THR A 176 -8.13 -7.14 7.73
CA THR A 176 -7.70 -6.31 8.86
C THR A 176 -7.52 -4.85 8.45
N MET A 177 -7.06 -4.60 7.22
CA MET A 177 -6.95 -3.26 6.64
C MET A 177 -8.33 -2.62 6.44
N ALA A 178 -9.32 -3.40 6.00
CA ALA A 178 -10.69 -2.94 5.88
C ALA A 178 -11.29 -2.56 7.25
N GLU A 179 -11.02 -3.36 8.31
CA GLU A 179 -11.46 -3.04 9.67
C GLU A 179 -10.78 -1.77 10.19
N TYR A 180 -9.49 -1.60 9.94
CA TYR A 180 -8.77 -0.35 10.24
C TYR A 180 -9.35 0.86 9.48
N ALA A 181 -9.56 0.74 8.18
CA ALA A 181 -10.08 1.83 7.36
C ALA A 181 -11.51 2.24 7.76
N TRP A 182 -12.32 1.28 8.25
CA TRP A 182 -13.69 1.52 8.72
C TRP A 182 -13.74 2.25 10.07
N ASP A 183 -12.89 1.86 11.02
CA ASP A 183 -12.85 2.43 12.37
C ASP A 183 -11.42 2.42 12.91
N SER A 184 -10.60 3.36 12.42
CA SER A 184 -9.19 3.47 12.79
C SER A 184 -8.98 3.83 14.25
N GLU A 185 -9.91 4.56 14.88
CA GLU A 185 -9.79 5.01 16.27
C GLU A 185 -9.90 3.83 17.26
N ASN A 186 -10.73 2.84 16.95
CA ASN A 186 -10.96 1.66 17.80
C ASN A 186 -10.26 0.39 17.29
N TYR A 187 -9.49 0.49 16.21
CA TYR A 187 -8.82 -0.65 15.62
C TYR A 187 -7.79 -1.29 16.55
N GLU A 188 -7.88 -2.60 16.72
CA GLU A 188 -6.90 -3.41 17.44
C GLU A 188 -6.40 -4.57 16.58
N ALA A 189 -5.18 -4.44 16.05
CA ALA A 189 -4.58 -5.37 15.09
C ALA A 189 -4.69 -6.85 15.49
N LYS A 190 -4.42 -7.16 16.77
CA LYS A 190 -4.52 -8.55 17.27
C LYS A 190 -5.94 -9.08 17.27
N LYS A 191 -6.92 -8.28 17.68
CA LYS A 191 -8.33 -8.69 17.69
C LYS A 191 -8.86 -8.87 16.28
N ALA A 192 -8.54 -7.93 15.38
CA ALA A 192 -8.88 -8.02 13.97
C ALA A 192 -8.34 -9.32 13.34
N LEU A 193 -7.05 -9.60 13.55
CA LEU A 193 -6.43 -10.81 13.03
C LEU A 193 -7.05 -12.09 13.60
N ASP A 194 -7.30 -12.14 14.92
CA ASP A 194 -7.92 -13.30 15.58
C ASP A 194 -9.33 -13.60 15.02
N LYS A 195 -10.10 -12.56 14.74
CA LYS A 195 -11.44 -12.66 14.13
C LYS A 195 -11.35 -13.19 12.69
N VAL A 196 -10.48 -12.62 11.87
CA VAL A 196 -10.29 -13.03 10.47
C VAL A 196 -9.81 -14.47 10.38
N VAL A 197 -8.78 -14.84 11.13
CA VAL A 197 -8.24 -16.21 11.17
C VAL A 197 -9.29 -17.21 11.67
N GLY A 198 -10.10 -16.82 12.65
CA GLY A 198 -11.21 -17.63 13.15
C GLY A 198 -12.27 -17.94 12.09
N THR A 199 -12.55 -16.96 11.24
CA THR A 199 -13.52 -17.10 10.14
C THR A 199 -12.92 -17.86 8.96
N TYR A 200 -11.73 -17.47 8.52
CA TYR A 200 -11.08 -18.00 7.32
C TYR A 200 -10.68 -19.48 7.48
N PHE A 201 -10.13 -19.85 8.64
CA PHE A 201 -9.71 -21.22 8.96
C PHE A 201 -10.74 -21.98 9.81
N LYS A 202 -12.02 -21.78 9.55
CA LYS A 202 -13.11 -22.48 10.26
C LYS A 202 -12.88 -24.01 10.20
N GLY A 203 -12.78 -24.64 11.38
CA GLY A 203 -12.48 -26.09 11.50
C GLY A 203 -10.99 -26.43 11.70
N CYS A 204 -10.07 -25.45 11.52
CA CYS A 204 -8.64 -25.62 11.81
C CYS A 204 -7.99 -24.34 12.40
N VAL A 205 -8.76 -23.55 13.14
CA VAL A 205 -8.38 -22.22 13.66
C VAL A 205 -7.02 -22.23 14.39
N LYS A 206 -6.76 -23.23 15.24
CA LYS A 206 -5.48 -23.31 15.97
C LYS A 206 -4.29 -23.46 15.02
N ALA A 207 -4.43 -24.27 13.96
CA ALA A 207 -3.40 -24.42 12.95
C ALA A 207 -3.24 -23.14 12.11
N GLY A 208 -4.36 -22.51 11.73
CA GLY A 208 -4.39 -21.23 11.05
C GLY A 208 -3.66 -20.15 11.84
N LYS A 209 -3.92 -20.00 13.14
CA LYS A 209 -3.22 -19.04 14.02
C LYS A 209 -1.70 -19.25 14.07
N ILE A 210 -1.25 -20.50 14.13
CA ILE A 210 0.18 -20.82 14.16
C ILE A 210 0.82 -20.46 12.81
N PHE A 211 0.18 -20.82 11.70
CA PHE A 211 0.68 -20.52 10.37
C PHE A 211 0.71 -19.01 10.09
N THR A 212 -0.35 -18.31 10.46
CA THR A 212 -0.45 -16.86 10.31
C THR A 212 0.62 -16.14 11.16
N ALA A 213 0.84 -16.58 12.40
CA ALA A 213 1.90 -16.02 13.26
C ALA A 213 3.29 -16.26 12.65
N LEU A 214 3.53 -17.43 12.04
CA LEU A 214 4.80 -17.72 11.37
C LEU A 214 5.05 -16.78 10.17
N ASN A 215 4.00 -16.41 9.46
CA ASN A 215 4.03 -15.53 8.29
C ASN A 215 3.59 -14.09 8.63
N GLY A 216 3.54 -13.74 9.91
CA GLY A 216 3.23 -12.39 10.39
C GLY A 216 4.42 -11.44 10.34
N ASN A 217 5.62 -11.97 10.15
CA ASN A 217 6.85 -11.20 10.15
C ASN A 217 6.99 -10.42 8.84
N ASN A 218 6.91 -9.12 8.92
CA ASN A 218 6.98 -8.18 7.79
C ASN A 218 7.73 -6.91 8.21
N VAL A 219 7.72 -5.88 7.36
CA VAL A 219 8.40 -4.60 7.63
C VAL A 219 7.82 -3.86 8.84
N MET A 220 6.53 -4.04 9.16
CA MET A 220 5.86 -3.37 10.28
C MET A 220 6.05 -4.11 11.61
N CYS A 221 6.19 -5.43 11.56
CA CYS A 221 6.24 -6.29 12.73
C CYS A 221 7.22 -7.45 12.49
N ARG A 222 8.37 -7.37 13.10
CA ARG A 222 9.38 -8.44 13.06
C ARG A 222 9.23 -9.31 14.30
N GLU A 223 8.94 -10.60 14.10
CA GLU A 223 8.96 -11.55 15.20
C GLU A 223 10.40 -11.97 15.49
N GLU A 224 10.97 -11.43 16.55
CA GLU A 224 12.37 -11.64 16.89
C GLU A 224 12.64 -12.93 17.69
N LYS A 225 11.59 -13.59 18.19
CA LYS A 225 11.75 -14.77 19.07
C LYS A 225 12.56 -15.91 18.43
N VAL A 226 12.27 -16.24 17.16
CA VAL A 226 13.00 -17.30 16.46
C VAL A 226 14.43 -16.86 16.16
N ARG A 227 14.62 -15.62 15.73
CA ARG A 227 15.94 -15.04 15.49
C ARG A 227 16.77 -15.05 16.77
N PHE A 228 16.19 -14.61 17.89
CA PHE A 228 16.86 -14.60 19.18
C PHE A 228 17.23 -16.00 19.68
N ALA A 229 16.35 -16.99 19.44
CA ALA A 229 16.63 -18.39 19.76
C ALA A 229 17.77 -18.96 18.90
N VAL A 230 17.86 -18.59 17.63
CA VAL A 230 18.99 -18.98 16.77
C VAL A 230 20.29 -18.34 17.23
N GLU A 231 20.28 -17.05 17.54
CA GLU A 231 21.46 -16.31 18.02
C GLU A 231 21.97 -16.83 19.38
N LYS A 232 21.08 -17.37 20.23
CA LYS A 232 21.41 -17.95 21.52
C LYS A 232 21.56 -19.47 21.53
N GLU A 233 21.49 -20.11 20.36
CA GLU A 233 21.56 -21.56 20.22
C GLU A 233 20.52 -22.31 21.09
N ASP A 234 19.34 -21.73 21.29
CA ASP A 234 18.25 -22.38 22.04
C ASP A 234 17.57 -23.45 21.18
N PHE A 235 18.27 -24.57 21.02
CA PHE A 235 17.80 -25.69 20.19
C PHE A 235 16.53 -26.33 20.74
N LEU A 236 16.27 -26.27 22.04
CA LEU A 236 15.04 -26.81 22.63
C LEU A 236 13.82 -25.97 22.20
N PHE A 237 13.94 -24.65 22.24
CA PHE A 237 12.87 -23.76 21.75
C PHE A 237 12.65 -23.98 20.25
N LEU A 238 13.71 -24.04 19.45
CA LEU A 238 13.65 -24.21 17.99
C LEU A 238 12.99 -25.54 17.63
N ASP A 239 13.39 -26.68 18.23
CA ASP A 239 12.77 -28.00 17.98
C ASP A 239 11.28 -27.97 18.30
N LYS A 240 10.90 -27.47 19.48
CA LYS A 240 9.50 -27.35 19.90
C LYS A 240 8.70 -26.44 18.97
N HIS A 241 9.29 -25.34 18.51
CA HIS A 241 8.67 -24.39 17.58
C HIS A 241 8.42 -25.07 16.24
N TYR A 242 9.43 -25.69 15.61
CA TYR A 242 9.32 -26.33 14.32
C TYR A 242 8.40 -27.55 14.31
N ARG A 243 8.37 -28.37 15.38
CA ARG A 243 7.38 -29.45 15.52
C ARG A 243 5.96 -28.92 15.50
N LYS A 244 5.68 -27.85 16.24
CA LYS A 244 4.37 -27.20 16.29
C LYS A 244 3.95 -26.66 14.91
N VAL A 245 4.89 -26.06 14.18
CA VAL A 245 4.67 -25.57 12.80
C VAL A 245 4.34 -26.74 11.87
N ASN A 246 5.15 -27.78 11.87
CA ASN A 246 4.94 -28.95 11.01
C ASN A 246 3.60 -29.65 11.27
N GLU A 247 3.19 -29.80 12.52
CA GLU A 247 1.87 -30.33 12.87
C GLU A 247 0.75 -29.44 12.32
N SER A 248 0.90 -28.12 12.43
CA SER A 248 -0.08 -27.17 11.93
C SER A 248 -0.20 -27.23 10.41
N ILE A 249 0.90 -27.32 9.68
CA ILE A 249 0.92 -27.49 8.23
C ILE A 249 0.19 -28.79 7.82
N LYS A 250 0.42 -29.91 8.53
CA LYS A 250 -0.27 -31.17 8.28
C LYS A 250 -1.79 -31.06 8.45
N ILE A 251 -2.24 -30.27 9.43
CA ILE A 251 -3.66 -30.02 9.65
C ILE A 251 -4.23 -29.12 8.56
N LEU A 252 -3.53 -28.04 8.21
CA LEU A 252 -3.95 -27.09 7.17
C LEU A 252 -4.10 -27.79 5.82
N ARG A 253 -3.13 -28.62 5.41
CA ARG A 253 -3.21 -29.41 4.16
C ARG A 253 -4.46 -30.26 4.02
N LYS A 254 -5.14 -30.58 5.13
CA LYS A 254 -6.36 -31.39 5.14
C LYS A 254 -7.64 -30.56 5.29
N LYS A 255 -7.56 -29.36 5.84
CA LYS A 255 -8.74 -28.64 6.34
C LYS A 255 -8.83 -27.17 5.91
N ALA A 256 -7.73 -26.58 5.44
CA ALA A 256 -7.76 -25.21 4.95
C ALA A 256 -8.48 -25.11 3.59
N PRO A 257 -8.95 -23.91 3.19
CA PRO A 257 -9.52 -23.72 1.85
C PRO A 257 -8.52 -24.15 0.77
N VAL A 258 -9.01 -24.88 -0.26
CA VAL A 258 -8.14 -25.41 -1.33
C VAL A 258 -7.39 -24.29 -2.03
N ALA A 259 -8.07 -23.22 -2.41
CA ALA A 259 -7.44 -22.07 -3.08
C ALA A 259 -6.31 -21.44 -2.25
N PHE A 260 -6.44 -21.41 -0.91
CA PHE A 260 -5.35 -20.95 -0.04
C PHE A 260 -4.14 -21.87 -0.08
N LEU A 261 -4.36 -23.19 -0.15
CA LEU A 261 -3.27 -24.18 -0.18
C LEU A 261 -2.50 -24.20 -1.50
N GLU A 262 -3.13 -23.76 -2.59
CA GLU A 262 -2.50 -23.63 -3.90
C GLU A 262 -1.52 -22.46 -3.95
N GLU A 263 -1.74 -21.43 -3.14
CA GLU A 263 -0.87 -20.24 -3.05
C GLU A 263 0.17 -20.33 -1.93
N ALA A 264 -0.16 -20.93 -0.78
CA ALA A 264 0.65 -20.96 0.44
C ALA A 264 1.58 -22.20 0.50
#